data_9544aedebf44022a404507f865cd4cf2
#
_entry.id   9544aedebf44022a404507f865cd4cf2
#
_cell.length_a   1.000
_cell.length_b   1.000
_cell.length_c   1.000
_cell.angle_alpha   90.00
_cell.angle_beta   90.00
_cell.angle_gamma   90.00
#
_symmetry.space_group_name_H-M   'P 1'
#
loop_
_entity.id
_entity.type
_entity.pdbx_description
1 polymer ?
#
loop_
_entity_poly.entity_id
_entity_poly.type
_entity_poly.pdbx_seq_one_letter_code
_entity_poly.pdbx_strand_id
1 'polypeptide(L)'
;MKIYTDGSFDKKRSMKSTAYASVIVVEETDDKYVVDIIYGVNTDPKYTAMWNVGGEIWGVLVALDYIINQYNPKDIELYFDYAGLGNWATGKWKTNNPTTSDYARYMKNISDSHTITYKQVPGHSNILLNELADKYAKCGTSKYLETGEVSTLITNLVVSKI
;
A
#
# COMPACT_ATOMS: atom_id res chain seq x y z
N MET A 1 10.71 -1.43 -10.10
CA MET A 1 10.30 -0.38 -9.13
C MET A 1 9.78 -1.07 -7.88
N LYS A 2 10.20 -0.62 -6.71
CA LYS A 2 9.82 -1.21 -5.42
C LYS A 2 8.70 -0.41 -4.77
N ILE A 3 7.71 -1.11 -4.22
CA ILE A 3 6.61 -0.53 -3.46
C ILE A 3 6.54 -1.23 -2.10
N TYR A 4 6.49 -0.44 -1.02
CA TYR A 4 6.21 -0.92 0.33
C TYR A 4 4.85 -0.41 0.74
N THR A 5 3.95 -1.29 1.14
CA THR A 5 2.58 -0.91 1.52
C THR A 5 2.23 -1.40 2.91
N ASP A 6 1.40 -0.64 3.60
CA ASP A 6 0.87 -1.00 4.91
C ASP A 6 -0.52 -0.39 5.11
N GLY A 7 -1.27 -0.96 6.03
CA GLY A 7 -2.60 -0.49 6.41
C GLY A 7 -2.68 -0.25 7.91
N SER A 8 -3.62 0.59 8.31
CA SER A 8 -3.88 0.87 9.72
C SER A 8 -5.37 1.08 9.95
N PHE A 9 -5.89 0.50 11.01
CA PHE A 9 -7.29 0.65 11.39
C PHE A 9 -7.36 0.98 12.88
N ASP A 10 -7.90 2.15 13.18
CA ASP A 10 -8.07 2.63 14.57
C ASP A 10 -9.55 2.72 14.90
N LYS A 11 -10.12 1.62 15.40
CA LYS A 11 -11.55 1.56 15.70
C LYS A 11 -11.99 2.47 16.84
N LYS A 12 -11.07 2.94 17.70
CA LYS A 12 -11.38 3.88 18.78
C LYS A 12 -11.62 5.28 18.25
N ARG A 13 -10.87 5.69 17.21
CA ARG A 13 -10.98 7.02 16.61
C ARG A 13 -11.91 7.05 15.41
N SER A 14 -11.91 6.02 14.59
CA SER A 14 -12.70 5.98 13.37
C SER A 14 -12.96 4.55 12.90
N MET A 15 -14.19 4.08 13.08
CA MET A 15 -14.62 2.78 12.54
C MET A 15 -15.03 2.84 11.06
N LYS A 16 -15.20 4.05 10.53
CA LYS A 16 -15.71 4.28 9.15
C LYS A 16 -14.61 4.59 8.15
N SER A 17 -13.36 4.45 8.57
CA SER A 17 -12.22 4.64 7.67
C SER A 17 -11.15 3.60 7.96
N THR A 18 -10.48 3.16 6.90
CA THR A 18 -9.27 2.35 7.02
C THR A 18 -8.14 3.09 6.34
N ALA A 19 -7.00 3.18 7.00
CA ALA A 19 -5.87 3.96 6.51
C ALA A 19 -4.88 3.08 5.75
N TYR A 20 -4.16 3.72 4.84
CA TYR A 20 -3.15 3.08 4.03
C TYR A 20 -1.96 4.02 3.81
N ALA A 21 -0.83 3.43 3.49
CA ALA A 21 0.30 4.13 2.92
C ALA A 21 1.05 3.22 1.96
N SER A 22 1.57 3.80 0.90
CA SER A 22 2.46 3.12 -0.04
C SER A 22 3.67 3.99 -0.30
N VAL A 23 4.85 3.43 -0.05
CA VAL A 23 6.15 4.06 -0.27
C VAL A 23 6.72 3.50 -1.56
N ILE A 24 6.92 4.36 -2.53
CA ILE A 24 7.35 4.00 -3.89
C ILE A 24 8.79 4.47 -4.08
N VAL A 25 9.70 3.54 -4.35
CA VAL A 25 11.11 3.85 -4.57
C VAL A 25 11.29 4.33 -6.01
N VAL A 26 11.57 5.61 -6.16
CA VAL A 26 11.82 6.25 -7.46
C VAL A 26 13.29 6.14 -7.83
N GLU A 27 14.19 6.29 -6.85
CA GLU A 27 15.63 6.18 -7.02
C GLU A 27 16.25 5.59 -5.77
N GLU A 28 17.26 4.77 -5.95
CA GLU A 28 18.01 4.16 -4.86
C GLU A 28 19.51 4.27 -5.13
N THR A 29 20.26 4.78 -4.15
CA THR A 29 21.72 4.81 -4.16
C THR A 29 22.25 4.06 -2.93
N ASP A 30 23.58 3.98 -2.75
CA ASP A 30 24.17 3.28 -1.62
C ASP A 30 23.81 3.90 -0.26
N ASP A 31 23.52 5.21 -0.22
CA ASP A 31 23.31 5.96 1.02
C ASP A 31 21.88 6.52 1.18
N LYS A 32 21.04 6.47 0.17
CA LYS A 32 19.71 7.05 0.24
C LYS A 32 18.69 6.39 -0.70
N TYR A 33 17.41 6.59 -0.35
CA TYR A 33 16.28 6.39 -1.24
C TYR A 33 15.66 7.75 -1.59
N VAL A 34 15.16 7.88 -2.82
CA VAL A 34 14.21 8.93 -3.18
C VAL A 34 12.87 8.24 -3.38
N VAL A 35 11.85 8.66 -2.65
CA VAL A 35 10.55 7.99 -2.65
C VAL A 35 9.41 8.96 -2.91
N ASP A 36 8.36 8.42 -3.53
CA ASP A 36 7.03 9.05 -3.51
C ASP A 36 6.19 8.29 -2.48
N ILE A 37 5.36 8.99 -1.74
CA ILE A 37 4.47 8.39 -0.74
C ILE A 37 3.05 8.82 -1.02
N ILE A 38 2.15 7.84 -1.13
CA ILE A 38 0.71 8.07 -1.16
C ILE A 38 0.14 7.50 0.12
N TYR A 39 -0.59 8.31 0.88
CA TYR A 39 -1.22 7.86 2.11
C TYR A 39 -2.57 8.53 2.30
N GLY A 40 -3.42 7.91 3.09
CA GLY A 40 -4.74 8.43 3.37
C GLY A 40 -5.68 7.38 3.93
N VAL A 41 -6.95 7.52 3.63
CA VAL A 41 -7.99 6.59 4.10
C VAL A 41 -8.92 6.19 2.95
N ASN A 42 -9.59 5.06 3.14
CA ASN A 42 -10.75 4.67 2.36
C ASN A 42 -11.93 4.57 3.31
N THR A 43 -13.05 5.21 2.98
CA THR A 43 -14.26 5.24 3.79
C THR A 43 -15.38 4.34 3.25
N ASP A 44 -15.13 3.64 2.14
CA ASP A 44 -16.10 2.70 1.58
C ASP A 44 -16.22 1.48 2.50
N PRO A 45 -17.45 1.10 2.90
CA PRO A 45 -17.69 -0.09 3.72
C PRO A 45 -17.09 -1.37 3.16
N LYS A 46 -16.96 -1.46 1.85
CA LYS A 46 -16.29 -2.58 1.16
C LYS A 46 -14.87 -2.80 1.69
N TYR A 47 -14.14 -1.71 2.01
CA TYR A 47 -12.78 -1.77 2.54
C TYR A 47 -12.73 -1.70 4.06
N THR A 48 -13.55 -0.86 4.68
CA THR A 48 -13.54 -0.69 6.14
C THR A 48 -13.97 -1.96 6.87
N ALA A 49 -14.81 -2.79 6.24
CA ALA A 49 -15.23 -4.08 6.78
C ALA A 49 -14.05 -5.06 6.98
N MET A 50 -12.94 -4.86 6.29
CA MET A 50 -11.73 -5.68 6.42
C MET A 50 -10.67 -5.05 7.33
N TRP A 51 -10.99 -3.97 8.03
CA TRP A 51 -10.12 -3.29 8.97
C TRP A 51 -8.79 -2.85 8.32
N ASN A 52 -7.65 -3.13 8.96
CA ASN A 52 -6.33 -2.77 8.41
C ASN A 52 -6.02 -3.48 7.09
N VAL A 53 -6.52 -4.68 6.88
CA VAL A 53 -6.31 -5.42 5.61
C VAL A 53 -6.98 -4.70 4.45
N GLY A 54 -8.16 -4.12 4.67
CA GLY A 54 -8.82 -3.29 3.65
C GLY A 54 -7.99 -2.08 3.26
N GLY A 55 -7.32 -1.45 4.22
CA GLY A 55 -6.38 -0.36 3.97
C GLY A 55 -5.18 -0.82 3.16
N GLU A 56 -4.58 -1.96 3.51
CA GLU A 56 -3.46 -2.51 2.74
C GLU A 56 -3.84 -2.80 1.29
N ILE A 57 -4.98 -3.45 1.06
CA ILE A 57 -5.48 -3.71 -0.29
C ILE A 57 -5.61 -2.40 -1.07
N TRP A 58 -6.25 -1.40 -0.47
CA TRP A 58 -6.44 -0.10 -1.12
C TRP A 58 -5.11 0.59 -1.42
N GLY A 59 -4.15 0.50 -0.50
CA GLY A 59 -2.80 1.05 -0.69
C GLY A 59 -2.10 0.45 -1.91
N VAL A 60 -2.24 -0.85 -2.13
CA VAL A 60 -1.69 -1.52 -3.33
C VAL A 60 -2.35 -0.98 -4.60
N LEU A 61 -3.67 -0.90 -4.62
CA LEU A 61 -4.43 -0.46 -5.80
C LEU A 61 -4.10 0.99 -6.17
N VAL A 62 -4.05 1.87 -5.18
CA VAL A 62 -3.70 3.29 -5.37
C VAL A 62 -2.27 3.44 -5.88
N ALA A 63 -1.33 2.70 -5.29
CA ALA A 63 0.07 2.76 -5.68
C ALA A 63 0.29 2.28 -7.12
N LEU A 64 -0.33 1.16 -7.50
CA LEU A 64 -0.19 0.62 -8.85
C LEU A 64 -0.80 1.56 -9.88
N ASP A 65 -1.96 2.11 -9.60
CA ASP A 65 -2.58 3.10 -10.49
C ASP A 65 -1.65 4.31 -10.68
N TYR A 66 -1.09 4.83 -9.60
CA TYR A 66 -0.16 5.95 -9.65
C TYR A 66 1.09 5.64 -10.46
N ILE A 67 1.79 4.53 -10.18
CA ILE A 67 3.07 4.25 -10.84
C ILE A 67 2.91 3.87 -12.31
N ILE A 68 1.82 3.23 -12.67
CA ILE A 68 1.53 2.90 -14.07
C ILE A 68 1.31 4.18 -14.86
N ASN A 69 0.57 5.14 -14.31
CA ASN A 69 0.31 6.41 -14.96
C ASN A 69 1.53 7.33 -15.00
N GLN A 70 2.37 7.33 -13.97
CA GLN A 70 3.52 8.25 -13.87
C GLN A 70 4.80 7.68 -14.47
N TYR A 71 5.06 6.40 -14.28
CA TYR A 71 6.35 5.78 -14.62
C TYR A 71 6.23 4.61 -15.58
N ASN A 72 5.11 3.93 -15.58
CA ASN A 72 4.82 2.72 -16.36
C ASN A 72 5.96 1.67 -16.29
N PRO A 73 6.38 1.23 -15.11
CA PRO A 73 7.48 0.30 -14.97
C PRO A 73 7.10 -1.09 -15.49
N LYS A 74 8.03 -1.79 -16.12
CA LYS A 74 7.81 -3.16 -16.58
C LYS A 74 7.82 -4.15 -15.41
N ASP A 75 8.74 -3.97 -14.49
CA ASP A 75 8.94 -4.86 -13.35
C ASP A 75 8.63 -4.13 -12.04
N ILE A 76 7.82 -4.76 -11.21
CA ILE A 76 7.35 -4.22 -9.93
C ILE A 76 7.63 -5.24 -8.83
N GLU A 77 8.30 -4.81 -7.76
CA GLU A 77 8.44 -5.59 -6.54
C GLU A 77 7.51 -5.01 -5.48
N LEU A 78 6.55 -5.79 -5.03
CA LEU A 78 5.57 -5.39 -4.03
C LEU A 78 5.91 -6.02 -2.69
N TYR A 79 6.22 -5.19 -1.71
CA TYR A 79 6.55 -5.58 -0.33
C TYR A 79 5.38 -5.31 0.59
N PHE A 80 5.01 -6.30 1.40
CA PHE A 80 3.87 -6.25 2.31
C PHE A 80 4.12 -7.18 3.50
N ASP A 81 3.42 -6.98 4.62
CA ASP A 81 3.57 -7.85 5.79
C ASP A 81 2.46 -8.91 5.89
N TYR A 82 1.26 -8.64 5.42
CA TYR A 82 0.15 -9.60 5.47
C TYR A 82 0.15 -10.53 4.25
N ALA A 83 0.27 -11.83 4.51
CA ALA A 83 0.38 -12.85 3.47
C ALA A 83 -0.76 -12.85 2.43
N GLY A 84 -1.95 -12.41 2.82
CA GLY A 84 -3.13 -12.39 1.94
C GLY A 84 -2.94 -11.57 0.68
N LEU A 85 -2.14 -10.51 0.73
CA LEU A 85 -1.92 -9.67 -0.45
C LEU A 85 -1.27 -10.45 -1.60
N GLY A 86 -0.28 -11.27 -1.29
CA GLY A 86 0.33 -12.14 -2.29
C GLY A 86 -0.53 -13.35 -2.65
N ASN A 87 -1.16 -13.97 -1.65
CA ASN A 87 -1.91 -15.22 -1.85
C ASN A 87 -3.21 -15.01 -2.62
N TRP A 88 -3.92 -13.92 -2.42
CA TRP A 88 -5.10 -13.59 -3.24
C TRP A 88 -4.71 -13.20 -4.67
N ALA A 89 -3.66 -12.44 -4.82
CA ALA A 89 -3.21 -11.98 -6.15
C ALA A 89 -2.72 -13.14 -7.03
N THR A 90 -2.09 -14.14 -6.44
CA THR A 90 -1.54 -15.30 -7.16
C THR A 90 -2.52 -16.48 -7.25
N GLY A 91 -3.69 -16.38 -6.63
CA GLY A 91 -4.69 -17.43 -6.63
C GLY A 91 -4.45 -18.56 -5.65
N LYS A 92 -3.45 -18.45 -4.76
CA LYS A 92 -3.18 -19.47 -3.72
C LYS A 92 -4.30 -19.53 -2.68
N TRP A 93 -4.90 -18.38 -2.38
CA TRP A 93 -6.07 -18.29 -1.51
C TRP A 93 -7.31 -17.94 -2.33
N LYS A 94 -8.43 -18.58 -2.01
CA LYS A 94 -9.72 -18.23 -2.59
C LYS A 94 -10.17 -16.88 -2.06
N THR A 95 -10.86 -16.13 -2.92
CA THR A 95 -11.48 -14.86 -2.55
C THR A 95 -12.92 -15.12 -2.10
N ASN A 96 -13.29 -14.63 -0.91
CA ASN A 96 -14.58 -14.91 -0.29
C ASN A 96 -15.51 -13.70 -0.19
N ASN A 97 -15.05 -12.53 -0.63
CA ASN A 97 -15.83 -11.30 -0.56
C ASN A 97 -15.51 -10.38 -1.75
N PRO A 98 -16.33 -9.34 -1.99
CA PRO A 98 -16.12 -8.44 -3.13
C PRO A 98 -14.77 -7.73 -3.12
N THR A 99 -14.25 -7.38 -1.95
CA THR A 99 -12.96 -6.66 -1.82
C THR A 99 -11.80 -7.50 -2.32
N THR A 100 -11.69 -8.73 -1.81
CA THR A 100 -10.61 -9.64 -2.22
C THR A 100 -10.77 -10.11 -3.66
N SER A 101 -12.01 -10.31 -4.12
CA SER A 101 -12.29 -10.69 -5.52
C SER A 101 -11.90 -9.60 -6.50
N ASP A 102 -12.22 -8.35 -6.20
CA ASP A 102 -11.86 -7.21 -7.04
C ASP A 102 -10.34 -6.99 -7.03
N TYR A 103 -9.71 -7.13 -5.87
CA TYR A 103 -8.25 -7.06 -5.76
C TYR A 103 -7.56 -8.11 -6.63
N ALA A 104 -7.98 -9.37 -6.51
CA ALA A 104 -7.39 -10.47 -7.28
C ALA A 104 -7.56 -10.25 -8.79
N ARG A 105 -8.73 -9.76 -9.22
CA ARG A 105 -9.01 -9.46 -10.64
C ARG A 105 -8.13 -8.33 -11.14
N TYR A 106 -8.01 -7.25 -10.36
CA TYR A 106 -7.15 -6.12 -10.70
C TYR A 106 -5.70 -6.55 -10.85
N MET A 107 -5.18 -7.32 -9.90
CA MET A 107 -3.80 -7.80 -9.94
C MET A 107 -3.53 -8.72 -11.13
N LYS A 108 -4.48 -9.57 -11.47
CA LYS A 108 -4.38 -10.42 -12.65
C LYS A 108 -4.32 -9.59 -13.93
N ASN A 109 -5.15 -8.57 -14.05
CA ASN A 109 -5.15 -7.68 -15.22
C ASN A 109 -3.83 -6.91 -15.34
N ILE A 110 -3.28 -6.41 -14.24
CA ILE A 110 -1.99 -5.71 -14.23
C ILE A 110 -0.87 -6.66 -14.67
N SER A 111 -0.91 -7.92 -14.25
CA SER A 111 0.13 -8.90 -14.58
C SER A 111 0.18 -9.29 -16.06
N ASP A 112 -0.81 -8.91 -16.87
CA ASP A 112 -0.77 -9.10 -18.31
C ASP A 112 0.25 -8.16 -18.99
N SER A 113 0.53 -7.00 -18.39
CA SER A 113 1.44 -5.98 -18.95
C SER A 113 2.64 -5.68 -18.07
N HIS A 114 2.61 -6.07 -16.81
CA HIS A 114 3.64 -5.76 -15.81
C HIS A 114 4.00 -7.03 -15.04
N THR A 115 5.29 -7.25 -14.83
CA THR A 115 5.75 -8.37 -14.00
C THR A 115 5.76 -7.93 -12.53
N ILE A 116 4.93 -8.57 -11.70
CA ILE A 116 4.86 -8.28 -10.27
C ILE A 116 5.49 -9.41 -9.49
N THR A 117 6.47 -9.09 -8.67
CA THR A 117 7.09 -10.01 -7.71
C THR A 117 6.54 -9.67 -6.32
N TYR A 118 5.92 -10.64 -5.66
CA TYR A 118 5.32 -10.48 -4.34
C TYR A 118 6.33 -10.86 -3.27
N LYS A 119 6.66 -9.95 -2.37
CA LYS A 119 7.65 -10.15 -1.32
C LYS A 119 7.05 -9.85 0.05
N GLN A 120 6.76 -10.91 0.81
CA GLN A 120 6.30 -10.75 2.17
C GLN A 120 7.47 -10.41 3.08
N VAL A 121 7.32 -9.35 3.90
CA VAL A 121 8.29 -8.96 4.92
C VAL A 121 7.70 -9.23 6.30
N PRO A 122 8.53 -9.59 7.30
CA PRO A 122 8.03 -9.71 8.67
C PRO A 122 7.56 -8.35 9.19
N GLY A 123 6.38 -8.31 9.84
CA GLY A 123 5.89 -7.11 10.50
C GLY A 123 6.86 -6.70 11.60
N HIS A 124 7.04 -5.38 11.80
CA HIS A 124 7.91 -4.80 12.83
C HIS A 124 9.36 -5.31 12.78
N SER A 125 9.91 -5.49 11.59
CA SER A 125 11.21 -6.12 11.37
C SER A 125 12.38 -5.14 11.18
N ASN A 126 12.21 -3.86 11.51
CA ASN A 126 13.20 -2.80 11.32
C ASN A 126 13.62 -2.58 9.85
N ILE A 127 12.77 -2.96 8.90
CA ILE A 127 12.98 -2.64 7.49
C ILE A 127 12.53 -1.19 7.28
N LEU A 128 13.47 -0.33 6.93
CA LEU A 128 13.30 1.12 6.89
C LEU A 128 12.04 1.58 6.13
N LEU A 129 11.85 1.11 4.90
CA LEU A 129 10.73 1.55 4.07
C LEU A 129 9.40 0.93 4.50
N ASN A 130 9.42 -0.26 5.09
CA ASN A 130 8.23 -0.86 5.69
C ASN A 130 7.78 -0.07 6.92
N GLU A 131 8.71 0.36 7.76
CA GLU A 131 8.40 1.21 8.91
C GLU A 131 7.89 2.58 8.48
N LEU A 132 8.41 3.11 7.40
CA LEU A 132 7.95 4.38 6.83
C LEU A 132 6.50 4.26 6.35
N ALA A 133 6.14 3.15 5.69
CA ALA A 133 4.77 2.88 5.29
C ALA A 133 3.84 2.78 6.50
N ASP A 134 4.24 2.07 7.56
CA ASP A 134 3.48 1.97 8.81
C ASP A 134 3.22 3.35 9.43
N LYS A 135 4.25 4.18 9.51
CA LYS A 135 4.15 5.55 10.05
C LYS A 135 3.13 6.39 9.28
N TYR A 136 3.22 6.40 7.96
CA TYR A 136 2.32 7.21 7.14
C TYR A 136 0.89 6.65 7.08
N ALA A 137 0.71 5.34 7.17
CA ALA A 137 -0.62 4.75 7.31
C ALA A 137 -1.33 5.28 8.57
N LYS A 138 -0.63 5.35 9.69
CA LYS A 138 -1.16 5.95 10.92
C LYS A 138 -1.48 7.44 10.77
N CYS A 139 -0.66 8.17 10.02
CA CYS A 139 -0.91 9.58 9.70
C CYS A 139 -2.19 9.79 8.87
N GLY A 140 -2.57 8.83 8.04
CA GLY A 140 -3.76 8.91 7.21
C GLY A 140 -5.03 9.14 8.02
N THR A 141 -5.24 8.36 9.09
CA THR A 141 -6.40 8.51 9.97
C THR A 141 -6.40 9.88 10.65
N SER A 142 -5.27 10.31 11.21
CA SER A 142 -5.15 11.60 11.90
C SER A 142 -5.48 12.77 10.96
N LYS A 143 -4.92 12.76 9.76
CA LYS A 143 -5.16 13.81 8.78
C LYS A 143 -6.60 13.86 8.32
N TYR A 144 -7.22 12.71 8.09
CA TYR A 144 -8.63 12.62 7.72
C TYR A 144 -9.53 13.21 8.81
N LEU A 145 -9.29 12.86 10.06
CA LEU A 145 -10.09 13.37 11.18
C LEU A 145 -9.92 14.89 11.40
N GLU A 146 -8.72 15.43 11.12
CA GLU A 146 -8.42 16.85 11.28
C GLU A 146 -8.88 17.71 10.11
N THR A 147 -8.72 17.22 8.87
CA THR A 147 -8.89 18.03 7.65
C THR A 147 -9.96 17.51 6.70
N GLY A 148 -10.42 16.27 6.87
CA GLY A 148 -11.31 15.60 5.90
C GLY A 148 -10.59 15.09 4.65
N GLU A 149 -9.28 15.25 4.54
CA GLU A 149 -8.53 14.77 3.38
C GLU A 149 -8.43 13.25 3.37
N VAL A 150 -8.75 12.63 2.23
CA VAL A 150 -8.74 11.17 2.05
C VAL A 150 -7.48 10.65 1.37
N SER A 151 -6.70 11.52 0.74
CA SER A 151 -5.47 11.13 0.02
C SER A 151 -4.48 12.28 -0.01
N THR A 152 -3.21 11.95 0.22
CA THR A 152 -2.09 12.89 0.13
C THR A 152 -0.94 12.22 -0.62
N LEU A 153 -0.33 12.98 -1.54
CA LEU A 153 0.84 12.56 -2.29
C LEU A 153 2.04 13.42 -1.88
N ILE A 154 3.13 12.78 -1.48
CA ILE A 154 4.43 13.40 -1.25
C ILE A 154 5.35 12.88 -2.34
N THR A 155 6.04 13.77 -3.06
CA THR A 155 6.95 13.37 -4.13
C THR A 155 8.40 13.69 -3.78
N ASN A 156 9.30 12.84 -4.25
CA ASN A 156 10.75 13.02 -4.15
C ASN A 156 11.26 13.27 -2.73
N LEU A 157 10.70 12.56 -1.76
CA LEU A 157 11.20 12.58 -0.39
C LEU A 157 12.52 11.81 -0.32
N VAL A 158 13.55 12.44 0.23
CA VAL A 158 14.86 11.80 0.41
C VAL A 158 14.89 11.11 1.77
N VAL A 159 15.19 9.81 1.76
CA VAL A 159 15.28 8.98 2.96
C VAL A 159 16.70 8.42 3.06
N SER A 160 17.41 8.78 4.14
CA SER A 160 18.77 8.29 4.37
C SER A 160 18.76 6.82 4.79
N LYS A 161 19.70 6.06 4.26
CA LYS A 161 19.95 4.67 4.70
C LYS A 161 20.83 4.57 5.95
N ILE A 162 21.40 5.69 6.36
CA ILE A 162 22.39 5.74 7.46
C ILE A 162 21.76 6.36 8.71
#